data_24b69d4fb05900aa3d21b1f456a3cf52
#
_entry.id   24b69d4fb05900aa3d21b1f456a3cf52
#
_cell.length_a   1.000
_cell.length_b   1.000
_cell.length_c   1.000
_cell.angle_alpha   90.00
_cell.angle_beta   90.00
_cell.angle_gamma   90.00
#
_symmetry.space_group_name_H-M   'P 1'
#
loop_
_entity.id
_entity.type
_entity.pdbx_description
1 polymer ?
#
loop_
_entity_poly.entity_id
_entity_poly.type
_entity_poly.pdbx_seq_one_letter_code
_entity_poly.pdbx_strand_id
1 'polypeptide(L)'
;MPTVTLTRVRLNLAHPTVRRDLADYTALHRTVMRLMPDDLGPHPRQRAGALFRLERDDHQPLLLVQSCIPPDLTGLPDHYGSAEARDFTPVLSALTPGRPVRYRITANPSTRSRRRPGPGEKPLPKHGRVLALDDTAALDWWHRRAMEAGLHLHATTMEPKPFRRPRRGRPGPVHRLLQFDGTARITDPAALTDALLNGIGRAKSYGAGLLSLAPA
;
A
#
# COMPACT_ATOMS: atom_id res chain seq x y z
N MET A 1 20.98 -8.14 -6.65
CA MET A 1 19.65 -7.85 -6.08
C MET A 1 18.98 -6.80 -6.96
N PRO A 2 17.66 -6.84 -7.18
CA PRO A 2 17.00 -5.77 -7.92
C PRO A 2 17.19 -4.45 -7.18
N THR A 3 17.45 -3.37 -7.92
CA THR A 3 17.47 -2.02 -7.36
C THR A 3 16.06 -1.66 -6.92
N VAL A 4 15.87 -1.29 -5.66
CA VAL A 4 14.58 -0.86 -5.13
C VAL A 4 14.68 0.59 -4.71
N THR A 5 13.79 1.40 -5.21
CA THR A 5 13.76 2.83 -4.92
C THR A 5 12.57 3.18 -4.04
N LEU A 6 12.78 3.99 -3.01
CA LEU A 6 11.73 4.64 -2.23
C LEU A 6 11.72 6.14 -2.57
N THR A 7 10.62 6.57 -3.18
CA THR A 7 10.39 7.99 -3.52
C THR A 7 9.47 8.61 -2.49
N ARG A 8 9.82 9.78 -2.03
CA ARG A 8 9.04 10.61 -1.12
C ARG A 8 8.63 11.89 -1.84
N VAL A 9 7.33 12.13 -1.93
CA VAL A 9 6.78 13.34 -2.55
C VAL A 9 6.01 14.15 -1.51
N ARG A 10 6.50 15.33 -1.15
CA ARG A 10 5.76 16.30 -0.34
C ARG A 10 4.79 17.04 -1.24
N LEU A 11 3.50 16.80 -1.04
CA LEU A 11 2.46 17.26 -1.95
C LEU A 11 2.16 18.75 -1.77
N ASN A 12 2.02 19.47 -2.89
CA ASN A 12 1.58 20.87 -2.88
C ASN A 12 0.04 20.93 -2.88
N LEU A 13 -0.56 21.21 -1.74
CA LEU A 13 -2.03 21.29 -1.59
C LEU A 13 -2.70 22.38 -2.44
N ALA A 14 -1.95 23.41 -2.86
CA ALA A 14 -2.46 24.44 -3.76
C ALA A 14 -2.65 23.91 -5.20
N HIS A 15 -1.94 22.83 -5.58
CA HIS A 15 -1.99 22.29 -6.93
C HIS A 15 -3.31 21.54 -7.22
N PRO A 16 -4.03 21.84 -8.34
CA PRO A 16 -5.33 21.24 -8.62
C PRO A 16 -5.28 19.72 -8.78
N THR A 17 -4.21 19.20 -9.41
CA THR A 17 -4.04 17.75 -9.56
C THR A 17 -3.84 17.06 -8.21
N VAL A 18 -3.12 17.67 -7.27
CA VAL A 18 -2.97 17.13 -5.90
C VAL A 18 -4.33 17.03 -5.22
N ARG A 19 -5.15 18.08 -5.26
CA ARG A 19 -6.51 18.06 -4.68
C ARG A 19 -7.39 16.98 -5.30
N ARG A 20 -7.33 16.79 -6.62
CA ARG A 20 -8.02 15.71 -7.32
C ARG A 20 -7.54 14.35 -6.84
N ASP A 21 -6.24 14.13 -6.76
CA ASP A 21 -5.63 12.86 -6.39
C ASP A 21 -5.90 12.50 -4.92
N LEU A 22 -5.94 13.48 -4.04
CA LEU A 22 -6.34 13.30 -2.64
C LEU A 22 -7.84 12.99 -2.47
N ALA A 23 -8.67 13.42 -3.43
CA ALA A 23 -10.10 13.14 -3.45
C ALA A 23 -10.44 11.82 -4.17
N ASP A 24 -9.53 11.28 -5.00
CA ASP A 24 -9.74 10.04 -5.77
C ASP A 24 -8.46 9.22 -5.86
N TYR A 25 -8.39 8.12 -5.12
CA TYR A 25 -7.25 7.21 -5.16
C TYR A 25 -7.03 6.52 -6.51
N THR A 26 -8.05 6.48 -7.38
CA THR A 26 -7.85 6.02 -8.77
C THR A 26 -7.06 7.04 -9.57
N ALA A 27 -7.31 8.33 -9.35
CA ALA A 27 -6.52 9.40 -9.95
C ALA A 27 -5.09 9.41 -9.40
N LEU A 28 -4.94 9.27 -8.06
CA LEU A 28 -3.63 9.16 -7.42
C LEU A 28 -2.80 7.99 -7.98
N HIS A 29 -3.43 6.82 -8.17
CA HIS A 29 -2.75 5.68 -8.79
C HIS A 29 -2.23 5.99 -10.20
N ARG A 30 -3.03 6.69 -11.03
CA ARG A 30 -2.58 7.11 -12.37
C ARG A 30 -1.39 8.07 -12.30
N THR A 31 -1.39 8.99 -11.34
CA THR A 31 -0.26 9.92 -11.12
C THR A 31 0.99 9.16 -10.66
N VAL A 32 0.86 8.18 -9.76
CA VAL A 32 1.98 7.31 -9.36
C VAL A 32 2.53 6.54 -10.55
N MET A 33 1.67 6.02 -11.43
CA MET A 33 2.11 5.25 -12.60
C MET A 33 2.84 6.08 -13.65
N ARG A 34 2.69 7.41 -13.68
CA ARG A 34 3.49 8.31 -14.53
C ARG A 34 4.98 8.36 -14.17
N LEU A 35 5.33 7.93 -12.95
CA LEU A 35 6.73 7.77 -12.54
C LEU A 35 7.38 6.51 -13.14
N MET A 36 6.59 5.64 -13.76
CA MET A 36 7.05 4.37 -14.31
C MET A 36 7.09 4.45 -15.83
N PRO A 37 7.98 3.68 -16.51
CA PRO A 37 7.99 3.60 -17.96
C PRO A 37 6.65 3.16 -18.56
N ASP A 38 6.31 3.67 -19.74
CA ASP A 38 5.04 3.39 -20.43
C ASP A 38 5.03 2.00 -21.10
N ASP A 39 6.19 1.42 -21.36
CA ASP A 39 6.37 0.17 -22.11
C ASP A 39 6.30 -1.11 -21.26
N LEU A 40 5.82 -1.02 -20.04
CA LEU A 40 5.74 -2.17 -19.13
C LEU A 40 4.70 -3.23 -19.54
N GLY A 41 3.92 -3.00 -20.60
CA GLY A 41 2.93 -3.96 -21.09
C GLY A 41 1.81 -4.28 -20.10
N PRO A 42 1.21 -5.49 -20.15
CA PRO A 42 0.11 -5.84 -19.26
C PRO A 42 0.57 -5.87 -17.79
N HIS A 43 -0.28 -5.35 -16.89
CA HIS A 43 -0.03 -5.26 -15.45
C HIS A 43 1.16 -4.36 -15.05
N PRO A 44 1.28 -3.10 -15.54
CA PRO A 44 2.45 -2.25 -15.38
C PRO A 44 2.81 -2.00 -13.92
N ARG A 45 1.83 -1.80 -13.02
CA ARG A 45 2.07 -1.66 -11.57
C ARG A 45 2.83 -2.85 -10.99
N GLN A 46 2.42 -4.07 -11.37
CA GLN A 46 3.03 -5.30 -10.85
C GLN A 46 4.45 -5.49 -11.39
N ARG A 47 4.66 -5.19 -12.67
CA ARG A 47 5.98 -5.26 -13.29
C ARG A 47 6.97 -4.24 -12.75
N ALA A 48 6.49 -3.04 -12.44
CA ALA A 48 7.30 -2.02 -11.77
C ALA A 48 7.54 -2.32 -10.29
N GLY A 49 6.84 -3.28 -9.68
CA GLY A 49 6.83 -3.45 -8.23
C GLY A 49 6.27 -2.22 -7.50
N ALA A 50 5.44 -1.41 -8.19
CA ALA A 50 4.99 -0.14 -7.65
C ALA A 50 3.98 -0.32 -6.52
N LEU A 51 4.35 0.18 -5.35
CA LEU A 51 3.53 0.28 -4.14
C LEU A 51 3.52 1.73 -3.70
N PHE A 52 2.42 2.19 -3.15
CA PHE A 52 2.39 3.54 -2.59
C PHE A 52 1.54 3.63 -1.33
N ARG A 53 1.81 4.64 -0.52
CA ARG A 53 1.02 5.01 0.66
C ARG A 53 0.98 6.51 0.81
N LEU A 54 -0.23 7.02 1.09
CA LEU A 54 -0.44 8.42 1.43
C LEU A 54 -0.40 8.56 2.96
N GLU A 55 0.61 9.28 3.45
CA GLU A 55 0.67 9.74 4.84
C GLU A 55 -0.02 11.11 4.90
N ARG A 56 -0.94 11.24 5.83
CA ARG A 56 -1.60 12.53 6.10
C ARG A 56 -0.95 13.12 7.33
N ASP A 57 -0.18 14.16 7.11
CA ASP A 57 0.26 15.09 8.13
C ASP A 57 -0.66 16.32 8.04
N ASP A 58 -0.97 16.95 9.17
CA ASP A 58 -1.83 18.13 9.23
C ASP A 58 -1.25 19.32 8.46
N HIS A 59 0.06 19.35 8.24
CA HIS A 59 0.75 20.44 7.57
C HIS A 59 1.07 20.16 6.10
N GLN A 60 1.51 18.96 5.76
CA GLN A 60 1.89 18.63 4.40
C GLN A 60 1.76 17.13 4.11
N PRO A 61 0.74 16.70 3.32
CA PRO A 61 0.59 15.30 2.96
C PRO A 61 1.84 14.78 2.24
N LEU A 62 2.23 13.56 2.62
CA LEU A 62 3.39 12.89 2.06
C LEU A 62 2.94 11.65 1.29
N LEU A 63 3.33 11.56 0.02
CA LEU A 63 3.16 10.37 -0.78
C LEU A 63 4.48 9.59 -0.81
N LEU A 64 4.43 8.36 -0.31
CA LEU A 64 5.51 7.39 -0.44
C LEU A 64 5.23 6.49 -1.63
N VAL A 65 6.23 6.30 -2.49
CA VAL A 65 6.16 5.38 -3.64
C VAL A 65 7.40 4.50 -3.63
N GLN A 66 7.19 3.19 -3.58
CA GLN A 66 8.25 2.20 -3.77
C GLN A 66 8.15 1.63 -5.18
N SER A 67 9.30 1.38 -5.83
CA SER A 67 9.36 0.73 -7.12
C SER A 67 10.63 -0.11 -7.27
N CYS A 68 10.55 -1.18 -8.07
CA CYS A 68 11.71 -1.99 -8.47
C CYS A 68 12.34 -1.52 -9.79
N ILE A 69 11.84 -0.43 -10.35
CA ILE A 69 12.35 0.28 -11.51
C ILE A 69 12.64 1.70 -11.06
N PRO A 70 13.78 2.31 -11.46
CA PRO A 70 14.05 3.72 -11.14
C PRO A 70 12.91 4.62 -11.63
N PRO A 71 12.32 5.45 -10.75
CA PRO A 71 11.23 6.33 -11.13
C PRO A 71 11.74 7.52 -11.94
N ASP A 72 10.99 7.91 -12.97
CA ASP A 72 11.16 9.18 -13.65
C ASP A 72 10.35 10.27 -12.92
N LEU A 73 11.02 11.11 -12.16
CA LEU A 73 10.36 12.18 -11.38
C LEU A 73 9.77 13.28 -12.27
N THR A 74 10.20 13.39 -13.54
CA THR A 74 9.62 14.33 -14.50
C THR A 74 8.20 13.95 -14.94
N GLY A 75 7.79 12.70 -14.68
CA GLY A 75 6.41 12.23 -14.88
C GLY A 75 5.39 12.90 -13.94
N LEU A 76 5.84 13.56 -12.85
CA LEU A 76 4.94 14.38 -12.03
C LEU A 76 4.61 15.71 -12.73
N PRO A 77 3.37 16.21 -12.56
CA PRO A 77 3.04 17.55 -13.05
C PRO A 77 3.94 18.62 -12.43
N ASP A 78 4.23 19.69 -13.18
CA ASP A 78 4.98 20.83 -12.65
C ASP A 78 4.33 21.34 -11.36
N HIS A 79 5.15 21.65 -10.35
CA HIS A 79 4.67 22.13 -9.05
C HIS A 79 3.75 21.18 -8.27
N TYR A 80 3.66 19.89 -8.65
CA TYR A 80 2.87 18.89 -7.93
C TYR A 80 3.36 18.71 -6.48
N GLY A 81 4.66 18.88 -6.26
CA GLY A 81 5.30 18.80 -4.96
C GLY A 81 6.82 18.70 -5.08
N SER A 82 7.49 18.54 -3.97
CA SER A 82 8.93 18.23 -3.97
C SER A 82 9.13 16.71 -3.85
N ALA A 83 9.81 16.11 -4.83
CA ALA A 83 10.08 14.68 -4.90
C ALA A 83 11.56 14.38 -4.67
N GLU A 84 11.83 13.33 -3.88
CA GLU A 84 13.16 12.81 -3.61
C GLU A 84 13.11 11.29 -3.68
N ALA A 85 13.99 10.68 -4.46
CA ALA A 85 14.13 9.23 -4.60
C ALA A 85 15.44 8.76 -3.96
N ARG A 86 15.37 7.65 -3.21
CA ARG A 86 16.53 7.04 -2.56
C ARG A 86 16.56 5.54 -2.82
N ASP A 87 17.76 5.00 -2.93
CA ASP A 87 17.98 3.56 -2.96
C ASP A 87 17.51 2.93 -1.63
N PHE A 88 16.63 1.94 -1.72
CA PHE A 88 16.10 1.19 -0.59
C PHE A 88 16.85 -0.14 -0.38
N THR A 89 17.71 -0.53 -1.30
CA THR A 89 18.48 -1.78 -1.25
C THR A 89 19.29 -1.94 0.05
N PRO A 90 19.94 -0.89 0.61
CA PRO A 90 20.64 -1.02 1.88
C PRO A 90 19.74 -1.43 3.05
N VAL A 91 18.47 -1.02 3.05
CA VAL A 91 17.51 -1.42 4.09
C VAL A 91 17.23 -2.91 3.99
N LEU A 92 17.05 -3.45 2.78
CA LEU A 92 16.85 -4.88 2.55
C LEU A 92 18.06 -5.71 3.00
N SER A 93 19.26 -5.23 2.71
CA SER A 93 20.52 -5.89 3.10
C SER A 93 20.76 -5.87 4.62
N ALA A 94 20.14 -4.95 5.35
CA ALA A 94 20.28 -4.81 6.79
C ALA A 94 19.27 -5.65 7.60
N LEU A 95 18.39 -6.40 6.93
CA LEU A 95 17.41 -7.25 7.60
C LEU A 95 18.13 -8.49 8.19
N THR A 96 18.07 -8.62 9.52
CA THR A 96 18.67 -9.76 10.24
C THR A 96 17.68 -10.36 11.22
N PRO A 97 17.72 -11.69 11.44
CA PRO A 97 16.88 -12.33 12.44
C PRO A 97 17.10 -11.74 13.82
N GLY A 98 16.05 -11.63 14.60
CA GLY A 98 16.10 -11.12 15.96
C GLY A 98 16.11 -9.59 16.07
N ARG A 99 16.33 -8.84 14.99
CA ARG A 99 16.38 -7.38 15.02
C ARG A 99 15.02 -6.78 15.37
N PRO A 100 14.93 -5.88 16.38
CA PRO A 100 13.72 -5.16 16.69
C PRO A 100 13.49 -4.05 15.66
N VAL A 101 12.23 -3.87 15.24
CA VAL A 101 11.83 -2.85 14.28
C VAL A 101 10.49 -2.23 14.67
N ARG A 102 10.28 -0.97 14.31
CA ARG A 102 8.96 -0.36 14.20
C ARG A 102 8.44 -0.59 12.80
N TYR A 103 7.17 -0.83 12.68
CA TYR A 103 6.52 -1.00 11.38
C TYR A 103 5.30 -0.10 11.20
N ARG A 104 5.00 0.23 9.94
CA ARG A 104 3.76 0.86 9.50
C ARG A 104 3.30 0.26 8.20
N ILE A 105 2.02 -0.06 8.11
CA ILE A 105 1.37 -0.48 6.89
C ILE A 105 -0.07 0.04 6.83
N THR A 106 -0.50 0.52 5.66
CA THR A 106 -1.92 0.66 5.35
C THR A 106 -2.36 -0.56 4.55
N ALA A 107 -3.38 -1.26 5.02
CA ALA A 107 -3.86 -2.49 4.39
C ALA A 107 -5.38 -2.46 4.19
N ASN A 108 -5.87 -3.39 3.36
CA ASN A 108 -7.30 -3.66 3.17
C ASN A 108 -7.62 -5.09 3.66
N PRO A 109 -7.80 -5.30 4.98
CA PRO A 109 -8.14 -6.59 5.54
C PRO A 109 -9.47 -7.08 4.95
N SER A 110 -9.43 -8.20 4.27
CA SER A 110 -10.61 -8.71 3.57
C SER A 110 -10.56 -10.23 3.44
N THR A 111 -11.73 -10.83 3.44
CA THR A 111 -11.93 -12.25 3.15
C THR A 111 -12.72 -12.44 1.87
N ARG A 112 -12.68 -13.63 1.33
CA ARG A 112 -13.50 -14.02 0.18
C ARG A 112 -14.63 -14.93 0.66
N SER A 113 -15.85 -14.44 0.61
CA SER A 113 -17.03 -15.26 0.89
C SER A 113 -17.39 -16.10 -0.34
N ARG A 114 -17.58 -17.40 -0.09
CA ARG A 114 -18.14 -18.36 -1.04
C ARG A 114 -19.56 -18.81 -0.62
N ARG A 115 -20.19 -18.06 0.30
CA ARG A 115 -21.57 -18.36 0.71
C ARG A 115 -22.46 -18.39 -0.52
N ARG A 116 -23.21 -19.49 -0.73
CA ARG A 116 -24.21 -19.54 -1.79
C ARG A 116 -25.28 -18.47 -1.57
N PRO A 117 -25.68 -17.73 -2.61
CA PRO A 117 -26.76 -16.76 -2.48
C PRO A 117 -28.04 -17.47 -2.05
N GLY A 118 -28.79 -16.83 -1.14
CA GLY A 118 -30.11 -17.28 -0.75
C GLY A 118 -31.16 -17.01 -1.85
N PRO A 119 -32.39 -17.50 -1.65
CA PRO A 119 -33.50 -17.21 -2.57
C PRO A 119 -33.68 -15.70 -2.74
N GLY A 120 -33.69 -15.21 -4.00
CA GLY A 120 -33.81 -13.77 -4.31
C GLY A 120 -32.52 -12.96 -4.24
N GLU A 121 -31.40 -13.51 -3.80
CA GLU A 121 -30.10 -12.84 -3.84
C GLU A 121 -29.46 -12.97 -5.24
N LYS A 122 -28.73 -11.89 -5.64
CA LYS A 122 -27.98 -11.93 -6.92
C LYS A 122 -26.90 -13.02 -6.89
N PRO A 123 -26.67 -13.72 -8.01
CA PRO A 123 -25.61 -14.70 -8.13
C PRO A 123 -24.25 -14.15 -7.70
N LEU A 124 -23.47 -14.95 -6.99
CA LEU A 124 -22.10 -14.56 -6.63
C LEU A 124 -21.21 -14.49 -7.89
N PRO A 125 -20.28 -13.53 -7.95
CA PRO A 125 -19.23 -13.54 -8.98
C PRO A 125 -18.49 -14.88 -8.97
N LYS A 126 -18.00 -15.34 -10.14
CA LYS A 126 -17.28 -16.62 -10.33
C LYS A 126 -16.19 -16.88 -9.26
N HIS A 127 -15.62 -15.82 -8.69
CA HIS A 127 -14.56 -15.86 -7.68
C HIS A 127 -15.05 -15.54 -6.25
N GLY A 128 -16.36 -15.54 -5.98
CA GLY A 128 -16.93 -15.14 -4.69
C GLY A 128 -16.88 -13.63 -4.44
N ARG A 129 -17.56 -13.18 -3.38
CA ARG A 129 -17.61 -11.77 -2.99
C ARG A 129 -16.48 -11.46 -1.99
N VAL A 130 -15.75 -10.37 -2.23
CA VAL A 130 -14.77 -9.84 -1.27
C VAL A 130 -15.51 -9.01 -0.22
N LEU A 131 -15.32 -9.37 1.05
CA LEU A 131 -15.92 -8.69 2.20
C LEU A 131 -14.81 -8.08 3.04
N ALA A 132 -15.01 -6.83 3.49
CA ALA A 132 -14.15 -6.23 4.50
C ALA A 132 -14.35 -6.95 5.85
N LEU A 133 -13.28 -7.08 6.60
CA LEU A 133 -13.31 -7.63 7.96
C LEU A 133 -13.70 -6.55 8.96
N ASP A 134 -14.33 -6.94 10.07
CA ASP A 134 -14.50 -6.09 11.25
C ASP A 134 -13.16 -5.85 11.97
N ASP A 135 -13.16 -5.10 13.06
CA ASP A 135 -11.92 -4.70 13.74
C ASP A 135 -11.15 -5.87 14.33
N THR A 136 -11.83 -6.79 15.00
CA THR A 136 -11.19 -7.97 15.60
C THR A 136 -10.61 -8.89 14.53
N ALA A 137 -11.41 -9.24 13.53
CA ALA A 137 -10.94 -10.08 12.44
C ALA A 137 -9.86 -9.39 11.58
N ALA A 138 -9.83 -8.05 11.53
CA ALA A 138 -8.79 -7.29 10.85
C ALA A 138 -7.45 -7.34 11.60
N LEU A 139 -7.47 -7.28 12.94
CA LEU A 139 -6.28 -7.49 13.77
C LEU A 139 -5.74 -8.90 13.60
N ASP A 140 -6.58 -9.93 13.69
CA ASP A 140 -6.20 -11.32 13.47
C ASP A 140 -5.62 -11.54 12.06
N TRP A 141 -6.22 -10.88 11.06
CA TRP A 141 -5.72 -10.90 9.70
C TRP A 141 -4.31 -10.32 9.62
N TRP A 142 -4.08 -9.17 10.30
CA TRP A 142 -2.76 -8.55 10.31
C TRP A 142 -1.73 -9.42 11.04
N HIS A 143 -2.07 -9.98 12.20
CA HIS A 143 -1.18 -10.89 12.92
C HIS A 143 -0.71 -12.07 12.05
N ARG A 144 -1.64 -12.73 11.34
CA ARG A 144 -1.28 -13.82 10.42
C ARG A 144 -0.39 -13.32 9.27
N ARG A 145 -0.73 -12.18 8.66
CA ARG A 145 0.05 -11.63 7.53
C ARG A 145 1.45 -11.18 7.95
N ALA A 146 1.59 -10.62 9.13
CA ALA A 146 2.88 -10.24 9.69
C ALA A 146 3.76 -11.46 9.95
N MET A 147 3.20 -12.52 10.52
CA MET A 147 3.91 -13.78 10.73
C MET A 147 4.34 -14.43 9.41
N GLU A 148 3.46 -14.48 8.41
CA GLU A 148 3.78 -14.93 7.04
C GLU A 148 4.87 -14.07 6.38
N ALA A 149 4.95 -12.79 6.73
CA ALA A 149 5.97 -11.85 6.29
C ALA A 149 7.25 -11.86 7.14
N GLY A 150 7.45 -12.83 8.01
CA GLY A 150 8.65 -12.95 8.82
C GLY A 150 8.75 -11.93 9.97
N LEU A 151 7.63 -11.44 10.49
CA LEU A 151 7.58 -10.54 11.63
C LEU A 151 6.83 -11.18 12.80
N HIS A 152 7.46 -11.16 13.99
CA HIS A 152 6.78 -11.43 15.25
C HIS A 152 6.37 -10.11 15.90
N LEU A 153 5.06 -9.84 15.99
CA LEU A 153 4.54 -8.59 16.52
C LEU A 153 4.61 -8.56 18.05
N HIS A 154 5.02 -7.42 18.61
CA HIS A 154 5.02 -7.16 20.06
C HIS A 154 3.90 -6.21 20.46
N ALA A 155 3.67 -5.16 19.65
CA ALA A 155 2.61 -4.20 19.85
C ALA A 155 2.00 -3.82 18.50
N THR A 156 0.70 -3.55 18.50
CA THR A 156 -0.03 -3.12 17.31
C THR A 156 -1.08 -2.10 17.71
N THR A 157 -1.09 -0.97 17.04
CA THR A 157 -2.23 -0.04 17.01
C THR A 157 -2.91 -0.12 15.66
N MET A 158 -4.19 0.16 15.60
CA MET A 158 -4.98 0.11 14.37
C MET A 158 -5.87 1.34 14.26
N GLU A 159 -5.80 2.01 13.12
CA GLU A 159 -6.59 3.20 12.82
C GLU A 159 -7.28 3.11 11.47
N PRO A 160 -8.56 3.51 11.34
CA PRO A 160 -9.22 3.64 10.05
C PRO A 160 -8.55 4.73 9.20
N LYS A 161 -8.32 4.43 7.92
CA LYS A 161 -7.88 5.44 6.94
C LYS A 161 -9.01 5.73 5.97
N PRO A 162 -9.28 7.02 5.68
CA PRO A 162 -10.33 7.37 4.74
C PRO A 162 -9.97 6.83 3.35
N PHE A 163 -10.92 6.11 2.75
CA PHE A 163 -10.86 5.70 1.36
C PHE A 163 -11.74 6.61 0.51
N ARG A 164 -11.13 7.33 -0.42
CA ARG A 164 -11.82 8.29 -1.29
C ARG A 164 -11.81 7.81 -2.74
N ARG A 165 -12.98 7.84 -3.37
CA ARG A 165 -13.18 7.59 -4.80
C ARG A 165 -14.21 8.57 -5.37
N PRO A 166 -14.22 8.81 -6.68
CA PRO A 166 -15.19 9.71 -7.29
C PRO A 166 -16.62 9.24 -7.02
N ARG A 167 -17.51 10.20 -6.76
CA ARG A 167 -18.95 9.93 -6.58
C ARG A 167 -19.69 9.59 -7.88
N ARG A 168 -19.04 9.77 -9.04
CA ARG A 168 -19.64 9.55 -10.36
C ARG A 168 -19.24 8.20 -10.93
N GLY A 169 -20.22 7.37 -11.30
CA GLY A 169 -20.01 6.16 -12.06
C GLY A 169 -20.39 4.87 -11.35
N ARG A 170 -20.07 3.77 -11.97
CA ARG A 170 -20.41 2.40 -11.52
C ARG A 170 -20.00 2.14 -10.07
N PRO A 171 -20.79 1.41 -9.28
CA PRO A 171 -20.39 0.98 -7.96
C PRO A 171 -19.09 0.15 -8.08
N GLY A 172 -17.98 0.76 -7.71
CA GLY A 172 -16.68 0.09 -7.63
C GLY A 172 -16.51 -0.64 -6.30
N PRO A 173 -15.40 -1.39 -6.13
CA PRO A 173 -15.15 -2.11 -4.89
C PRO A 173 -15.10 -1.13 -3.71
N VAL A 174 -15.77 -1.50 -2.63
CA VAL A 174 -15.64 -0.80 -1.34
C VAL A 174 -14.39 -1.35 -0.65
N HIS A 175 -13.41 -0.49 -0.40
CA HIS A 175 -12.23 -0.85 0.36
C HIS A 175 -12.34 -0.23 1.76
N ARG A 176 -12.02 -1.02 2.77
CA ARG A 176 -11.84 -0.57 4.14
C ARG A 176 -10.34 -0.54 4.43
N LEU A 177 -9.74 0.64 4.35
CA LEU A 177 -8.32 0.81 4.62
C LEU A 177 -8.11 1.01 6.11
N LEU A 178 -7.20 0.22 6.68
CA LEU A 178 -6.75 0.31 8.06
C LEU A 178 -5.24 0.51 8.07
N GLN A 179 -4.76 1.41 8.90
CA GLN A 179 -3.34 1.55 9.19
C GLN A 179 -3.01 0.75 10.43
N PHE A 180 -1.97 -0.05 10.35
CA PHE A 180 -1.39 -0.78 11.47
C PHE A 180 0.01 -0.21 11.72
N ASP A 181 0.24 0.23 12.96
CA ASP A 181 1.53 0.67 13.46
C ASP A 181 1.94 -0.18 14.63
N GLY A 182 3.22 -0.36 14.84
CA GLY A 182 3.67 -1.07 16.03
C GLY A 182 5.14 -1.43 16.02
N THR A 183 5.48 -2.36 16.91
CA THR A 183 6.81 -2.93 17.06
C THR A 183 6.78 -4.41 16.79
N ALA A 184 7.86 -4.91 16.21
CA ALA A 184 8.02 -6.31 15.88
C ALA A 184 9.49 -6.73 15.98
N ARG A 185 9.72 -8.04 15.97
CA ARG A 185 11.04 -8.64 15.78
C ARG A 185 11.06 -9.38 14.46
N ILE A 186 12.14 -9.23 13.70
CA ILE A 186 12.34 -9.97 12.45
C ILE A 186 12.59 -11.43 12.79
N THR A 187 11.81 -12.35 12.24
CA THR A 187 11.99 -13.80 12.40
C THR A 187 12.52 -14.45 11.13
N ASP A 188 12.10 -13.95 9.95
CA ASP A 188 12.54 -14.43 8.64
C ASP A 188 12.83 -13.25 7.70
N PRO A 189 14.12 -12.89 7.49
CA PRO A 189 14.52 -11.81 6.59
C PRO A 189 14.16 -12.06 5.13
N ALA A 190 14.13 -13.31 4.66
CA ALA A 190 13.78 -13.60 3.27
C ALA A 190 12.29 -13.38 3.02
N ALA A 191 11.42 -13.91 3.88
CA ALA A 191 9.99 -13.65 3.82
C ALA A 191 9.67 -12.16 3.97
N LEU A 192 10.43 -11.45 4.82
CA LEU A 192 10.25 -10.01 5.01
C LEU A 192 10.67 -9.22 3.77
N THR A 193 11.77 -9.60 3.11
CA THR A 193 12.19 -9.00 1.84
C THR A 193 11.11 -9.18 0.77
N ASP A 194 10.56 -10.38 0.62
CA ASP A 194 9.49 -10.66 -0.33
C ASP A 194 8.22 -9.81 -0.02
N ALA A 195 7.88 -9.69 1.25
CA ALA A 195 6.73 -8.87 1.68
C ALA A 195 6.94 -7.37 1.42
N LEU A 196 8.15 -6.85 1.64
CA LEU A 196 8.52 -5.46 1.33
C LEU A 196 8.45 -5.20 -0.18
N LEU A 197 8.99 -6.09 -1.01
CA LEU A 197 9.01 -5.92 -2.47
C LEU A 197 7.63 -6.07 -3.11
N ASN A 198 6.88 -7.09 -2.70
CA ASN A 198 5.60 -7.42 -3.32
C ASN A 198 4.41 -6.71 -2.68
N GLY A 199 4.58 -6.20 -1.46
CA GLY A 199 3.53 -5.62 -0.64
C GLY A 199 2.54 -6.67 -0.10
N ILE A 200 1.85 -6.33 0.99
CA ILE A 200 0.96 -7.23 1.72
C ILE A 200 -0.51 -6.94 1.42
N GLY A 201 -1.27 -7.98 1.06
CA GLY A 201 -2.71 -7.89 0.92
C GLY A 201 -3.19 -7.35 -0.43
N ARG A 202 -4.43 -6.87 -0.42
CA ARG A 202 -5.16 -6.35 -1.59
C ARG A 202 -5.18 -4.83 -1.62
N ALA A 203 -5.78 -4.28 -2.70
CA ALA A 203 -5.97 -2.84 -2.90
C ALA A 203 -4.66 -2.04 -3.07
N LYS A 204 -3.60 -2.68 -3.61
CA LYS A 204 -2.30 -2.03 -3.83
C LYS A 204 -2.40 -0.81 -4.77
N SER A 205 -3.29 -0.85 -5.76
CA SER A 205 -3.60 0.29 -6.63
C SER A 205 -4.36 1.43 -5.93
N TYR A 206 -4.65 1.26 -4.65
CA TYR A 206 -5.37 2.25 -3.83
C TYR A 206 -4.57 2.63 -2.56
N GLY A 207 -3.25 2.52 -2.62
CA GLY A 207 -2.37 2.94 -1.54
C GLY A 207 -2.29 2.00 -0.34
N ALA A 208 -2.67 0.72 -0.53
CA ALA A 208 -2.50 -0.31 0.47
C ALA A 208 -1.31 -1.23 0.17
N GLY A 209 -0.80 -1.90 1.19
CA GLY A 209 0.18 -2.98 1.08
C GLY A 209 1.64 -2.58 1.18
N LEU A 210 1.98 -1.28 1.14
CA LEU A 210 3.35 -0.83 1.35
C LEU A 210 3.69 -0.92 2.84
N LEU A 211 4.57 -1.87 3.18
CA LEU A 211 5.14 -2.02 4.53
C LEU A 211 6.36 -1.12 4.66
N SER A 212 6.42 -0.31 5.70
CA SER A 212 7.60 0.48 6.08
C SER A 212 8.17 -0.02 7.38
N LEU A 213 9.49 0.01 7.48
CA LEU A 213 10.25 -0.34 8.67
C LEU A 213 11.12 0.83 9.12
N ALA A 214 11.33 0.94 10.42
CA ALA A 214 12.29 1.83 11.04
C ALA A 214 12.98 1.10 12.20
N PRO A 215 14.17 1.51 12.63
CA PRO A 215 14.76 1.04 13.89
C PRO A 215 13.78 1.24 15.05
N ALA A 216 13.75 0.28 16.00
CA ALA A 216 12.92 0.38 17.20
C ALA A 216 13.45 1.43 18.17
#